data_ece37b0bb25c3567f441df4f7c9f5a5f
#
_entry.id   ece37b0bb25c3567f441df4f7c9f5a5f
#
_cell.length_a   1.000
_cell.length_b   1.000
_cell.length_c   1.000
_cell.angle_alpha   90.00
_cell.angle_beta   90.00
_cell.angle_gamma   90.00
#
_symmetry.space_group_name_H-M   'P 1'
#
loop_
_entity.id
_entity.type
_entity.pdbx_description
1 polymer ?
#
loop_
_entity_poly.entity_id
_entity_poly.type
_entity_poly.pdbx_seq_one_letter_code
_entity_poly.pdbx_strand_id
1 'polypeptide(L)'
;MEISNNYFVENRKLIKNIFQITLPAVFDLLAQTLIMALDMKMVSSLGPSAISSVGVGTAGMYALIPALIAVATGTTALLSRAYGADNKIEGKKAFTQSFFIAVPLGIILTLIFLVFSEQIINLVGNAKDINLKDAILYQNMTVIGFPF
;
A
#
# COMPACT_ATOMS: atom_id res chain seq x y z
N MET A 1 17.75 -17.11 -42.08
CA MET A 1 17.17 -15.75 -42.13
C MET A 1 15.81 -15.68 -41.44
N GLU A 2 14.98 -16.72 -41.45
CA GLU A 2 13.65 -16.74 -40.78
C GLU A 2 13.73 -16.70 -39.23
N ILE A 3 14.70 -17.35 -38.63
CA ILE A 3 14.85 -17.41 -37.15
C ILE A 3 15.11 -16.03 -36.58
N SER A 4 15.94 -15.22 -37.24
CA SER A 4 16.28 -13.85 -36.81
C SER A 4 15.04 -12.91 -36.87
N ASN A 5 14.19 -13.08 -37.85
CA ASN A 5 12.99 -12.23 -38.02
C ASN A 5 11.92 -12.53 -36.96
N ASN A 6 11.79 -13.78 -36.52
CA ASN A 6 10.88 -14.17 -35.45
C ASN A 6 11.28 -13.57 -34.09
N TYR A 7 12.57 -13.56 -33.76
CA TYR A 7 13.07 -12.95 -32.52
C TYR A 7 12.79 -11.44 -32.44
N PHE A 8 12.89 -10.71 -33.55
CA PHE A 8 12.62 -9.27 -33.58
C PHE A 8 11.12 -8.95 -33.45
N VAL A 9 10.25 -9.77 -34.04
CA VAL A 9 8.78 -9.62 -33.94
C VAL A 9 8.29 -9.98 -32.54
N GLU A 10 8.83 -11.01 -31.95
CA GLU A 10 8.50 -11.46 -30.59
C GLU A 10 8.97 -10.45 -29.53
N ASN A 11 10.17 -9.92 -29.67
CA ASN A 11 10.66 -8.84 -28.81
C ASN A 11 9.83 -7.55 -28.91
N ARG A 12 9.38 -7.16 -30.10
CA ARG A 12 8.48 -6.00 -30.24
C ARG A 12 7.14 -6.20 -29.54
N LYS A 13 6.55 -7.39 -29.61
CA LYS A 13 5.32 -7.71 -28.90
C LYS A 13 5.53 -7.69 -27.38
N LEU A 14 6.62 -8.27 -26.90
CA LEU A 14 7.01 -8.24 -25.50
C LEU A 14 7.19 -6.80 -24.99
N ILE A 15 7.95 -5.98 -25.70
CA ILE A 15 8.16 -4.57 -25.32
C ILE A 15 6.84 -3.82 -25.28
N LYS A 16 5.96 -4.01 -26.28
CA LYS A 16 4.64 -3.37 -26.31
C LYS A 16 3.78 -3.79 -25.12
N ASN A 17 3.76 -5.07 -24.79
CA ASN A 17 3.00 -5.59 -23.64
C ASN A 17 3.57 -5.06 -22.32
N ILE A 18 4.89 -5.01 -22.18
CA ILE A 18 5.55 -4.41 -21.01
C ILE A 18 5.14 -2.93 -20.88
N PHE A 19 5.23 -2.16 -21.96
CA PHE A 19 4.84 -0.74 -21.94
C PHE A 19 3.37 -0.54 -21.57
N GLN A 20 2.46 -1.38 -22.08
CA GLN A 20 1.03 -1.30 -21.77
C GLN A 20 0.71 -1.56 -20.29
N ILE A 21 1.51 -2.38 -19.62
CA ILE A 21 1.35 -2.67 -18.18
C ILE A 21 2.10 -1.64 -17.34
N THR A 22 3.30 -1.25 -17.77
CA THR A 22 4.16 -0.34 -17.01
C THR A 22 3.64 1.09 -17.02
N LEU A 23 3.09 1.56 -18.13
CA LEU A 23 2.64 2.94 -18.24
C LEU A 23 1.54 3.31 -17.23
N PRO A 24 0.46 2.54 -17.07
CA PRO A 24 -0.52 2.77 -16.02
C PRO A 24 0.08 2.71 -14.61
N ALA A 25 0.99 1.77 -14.35
CA ALA A 25 1.65 1.65 -13.04
C ALA A 25 2.52 2.86 -12.71
N VAL A 26 3.22 3.43 -13.71
CA VAL A 26 3.99 4.67 -13.52
C VAL A 26 3.07 5.86 -13.23
N PHE A 27 1.93 5.96 -13.94
CA PHE A 27 0.94 7.02 -13.65
C PHE A 27 0.37 6.89 -12.25
N ASP A 28 0.09 5.68 -11.78
CA ASP A 28 -0.39 5.43 -10.42
C ASP A 28 0.64 5.89 -9.38
N LEU A 29 1.91 5.52 -9.53
CA LEU A 29 2.99 5.95 -8.65
C LEU A 29 3.18 7.48 -8.66
N LEU A 30 3.08 8.11 -9.82
CA LEU A 30 3.16 9.58 -9.92
C LEU A 30 1.97 10.25 -9.22
N ALA A 31 0.75 9.73 -9.41
CA ALA A 31 -0.43 10.23 -8.73
C ALA A 31 -0.31 10.11 -7.21
N GLN A 32 0.13 8.96 -6.70
CA GLN A 32 0.39 8.76 -5.27
C GLN A 32 1.43 9.75 -4.73
N THR A 33 2.53 9.96 -5.46
CA THR A 33 3.57 10.91 -5.07
C THR A 33 3.05 12.35 -5.03
N LEU A 34 2.22 12.75 -6.00
CA LEU A 34 1.60 14.06 -6.03
C LEU A 34 0.63 14.27 -4.86
N ILE A 35 -0.21 13.27 -4.57
CA ILE A 35 -1.12 13.31 -3.41
C ILE A 35 -0.31 13.49 -2.12
N MET A 36 0.74 12.69 -1.92
CA MET A 36 1.61 12.79 -0.75
C MET A 36 2.29 14.17 -0.62
N ALA A 37 2.71 14.76 -1.73
CA ALA A 37 3.29 16.10 -1.76
C ALA A 37 2.24 17.18 -1.41
N LEU A 38 1.01 17.04 -1.90
CA LEU A 38 -0.09 17.94 -1.57
C LEU A 38 -0.50 17.84 -0.11
N ASP A 39 -0.60 16.63 0.44
CA ASP A 39 -0.87 16.40 1.86
C ASP A 39 0.18 17.08 2.73
N MET A 40 1.47 16.88 2.42
CA MET A 40 2.55 17.52 3.16
C MET A 40 2.51 19.05 3.03
N LYS A 41 2.15 19.59 1.88
CA LYS A 41 1.96 21.04 1.68
C LYS A 41 0.80 21.58 2.53
N MET A 42 -0.30 20.86 2.63
CA MET A 42 -1.43 21.25 3.47
C MET A 42 -1.05 21.24 4.95
N VAL A 43 -0.38 20.19 5.40
CA VAL A 43 0.09 20.08 6.79
C VAL A 43 1.15 21.15 7.12
N SER A 44 2.02 21.51 6.18
CA SER A 44 3.06 22.51 6.39
C SER A 44 2.52 23.90 6.74
N SER A 45 1.29 24.21 6.32
CA SER A 45 0.61 25.47 6.67
C SER A 45 0.25 25.58 8.16
N LEU A 46 0.20 24.45 8.88
CA LEU A 46 -0.10 24.38 10.32
C LEU A 46 1.15 24.52 11.20
N GLY A 47 2.33 24.58 10.61
CA GLY A 47 3.60 24.79 11.30
C GLY A 47 4.45 23.54 11.50
N PRO A 48 5.70 23.70 12.00
CA PRO A 48 6.67 22.61 12.11
C PRO A 48 6.23 21.48 13.06
N SER A 49 5.50 21.80 14.12
CA SER A 49 4.98 20.82 15.07
C SER A 49 3.97 19.88 14.42
N ALA A 50 3.11 20.38 13.51
CA ALA A 50 2.15 19.57 12.79
C ALA A 50 2.87 18.61 11.83
N ILE A 51 3.90 19.06 11.13
CA ILE A 51 4.70 18.22 10.22
C ILE A 51 5.36 17.07 11.02
N SER A 52 5.93 17.37 12.17
CA SER A 52 6.56 16.38 13.04
C SER A 52 5.54 15.36 13.56
N SER A 53 4.37 15.82 13.98
CA SER A 53 3.29 14.95 14.48
C SER A 53 2.75 14.00 13.40
N VAL A 54 2.54 14.50 12.18
CA VAL A 54 2.13 13.69 11.03
C VAL A 54 3.23 12.70 10.66
N GLY A 55 4.50 13.14 10.65
CA GLY A 55 5.63 12.28 10.34
C GLY A 55 5.74 11.08 11.28
N VAL A 56 5.60 11.30 12.58
CA VAL A 56 5.63 10.24 13.59
C VAL A 56 4.40 9.35 13.53
N GLY A 57 3.20 9.92 13.37
CA GLY A 57 1.97 9.16 13.21
C GLY A 57 2.00 8.25 11.96
N THR A 58 2.57 8.73 10.87
CA THR A 58 2.74 7.96 9.63
C THR A 58 3.81 6.86 9.79
N ALA A 59 4.92 7.14 10.48
CA ALA A 59 6.00 6.18 10.66
C ALA A 59 5.54 4.90 11.40
N GLY A 60 4.67 5.04 12.40
CA GLY A 60 4.03 3.90 13.07
C GLY A 60 3.24 3.03 12.10
N MET A 61 2.54 3.63 11.14
CA MET A 61 1.74 2.93 10.14
C MET A 61 2.59 2.15 9.14
N TYR A 62 3.78 2.64 8.77
CA TYR A 62 4.68 1.94 7.84
C TYR A 62 5.12 0.56 8.36
N ALA A 63 5.02 0.29 9.65
CA ALA A 63 5.26 -1.04 10.20
C ALA A 63 4.16 -2.06 9.84
N LEU A 64 2.92 -1.58 9.58
CA LEU A 64 1.77 -2.45 9.26
C LEU A 64 1.56 -2.69 7.78
N ILE A 65 1.86 -1.70 6.96
CA ILE A 65 1.64 -1.76 5.51
C ILE A 65 2.23 -3.04 4.89
N PRO A 66 3.44 -3.52 5.24
CA PRO A 66 3.99 -4.76 4.71
C PRO A 66 3.12 -6.00 4.96
N ALA A 67 2.42 -6.07 6.10
CA ALA A 67 1.53 -7.21 6.39
C ALA A 67 0.33 -7.26 5.42
N LEU A 68 -0.25 -6.11 5.10
CA LEU A 68 -1.34 -6.00 4.12
C LEU A 68 -0.84 -6.25 2.69
N ILE A 69 0.33 -5.71 2.34
CA ILE A 69 0.96 -5.94 1.04
C ILE A 69 1.27 -7.44 0.84
N ALA A 70 1.67 -8.16 1.88
CA ALA A 70 1.93 -9.60 1.78
C ALA A 70 0.69 -10.38 1.35
N VAL A 71 -0.49 -10.07 1.91
CA VAL A 71 -1.75 -10.68 1.50
C VAL A 71 -2.09 -10.31 0.06
N ALA A 72 -1.96 -9.04 -0.31
CA ALA A 72 -2.23 -8.56 -1.67
C ALA A 72 -1.31 -9.23 -2.71
N THR A 73 -0.01 -9.34 -2.41
CA THR A 73 0.98 -9.98 -3.29
C THR A 73 0.71 -11.47 -3.44
N GLY A 74 0.40 -12.16 -2.33
CA GLY A 74 0.02 -13.58 -2.36
C GLY A 74 -1.25 -13.82 -3.19
N THR A 75 -2.26 -12.97 -3.03
CA THR A 75 -3.49 -13.02 -3.82
C THR A 75 -3.21 -12.83 -5.31
N THR A 76 -2.41 -11.83 -5.66
CA THR A 76 -2.03 -11.54 -7.05
C THR A 76 -1.31 -12.73 -7.68
N ALA A 77 -0.40 -13.39 -6.94
CA ALA A 77 0.32 -14.57 -7.42
C ALA A 77 -0.62 -15.75 -7.68
N LEU A 78 -1.60 -16.00 -6.81
CA LEU A 78 -2.58 -17.07 -6.99
C LEU A 78 -3.53 -16.78 -8.17
N LEU A 79 -4.00 -15.54 -8.27
CA LEU A 79 -4.88 -15.12 -9.36
C LEU A 79 -4.20 -15.19 -10.71
N SER A 80 -2.96 -14.74 -10.82
CA SER A 80 -2.22 -14.77 -12.09
C SER A 80 -1.94 -16.21 -12.55
N ARG A 81 -1.69 -17.14 -11.62
CA ARG A 81 -1.55 -18.58 -11.94
C ARG A 81 -2.87 -19.18 -12.43
N ALA A 82 -3.96 -18.90 -11.71
CA ALA A 82 -5.29 -19.40 -12.10
C ALA A 82 -5.74 -18.85 -13.46
N TYR A 83 -5.45 -17.56 -13.71
CA TYR A 83 -5.74 -16.92 -14.99
C TYR A 83 -4.89 -17.49 -16.13
N GLY A 84 -3.60 -17.71 -15.90
CA GLY A 84 -2.70 -18.32 -16.89
C GLY A 84 -3.05 -19.77 -17.23
N ALA A 85 -3.68 -20.49 -16.29
CA ALA A 85 -4.19 -21.84 -16.48
C ALA A 85 -5.64 -21.89 -17.02
N ASP A 86 -6.25 -20.75 -17.36
CA ASP A 86 -7.67 -20.58 -17.73
C ASP A 86 -8.65 -21.24 -16.74
N ASN A 87 -8.24 -21.34 -15.47
CA ASN A 87 -9.03 -21.95 -14.40
C ASN A 87 -9.80 -20.88 -13.60
N LYS A 88 -10.94 -20.43 -14.15
CA LYS A 88 -11.78 -19.39 -13.53
C LYS A 88 -12.35 -19.80 -12.18
N ILE A 89 -12.55 -21.09 -11.93
CA ILE A 89 -13.10 -21.58 -10.65
C ILE A 89 -12.06 -21.40 -9.56
N GLU A 90 -10.81 -21.77 -9.82
CA GLU A 90 -9.70 -21.61 -8.87
C GLU A 90 -9.38 -20.14 -8.61
N GLY A 91 -9.41 -19.30 -9.66
CA GLY A 91 -9.24 -17.85 -9.51
C GLY A 91 -10.33 -17.23 -8.63
N LYS A 92 -11.60 -17.58 -8.82
CA LYS A 92 -12.69 -17.09 -7.97
C LYS A 92 -12.53 -17.56 -6.52
N LYS A 93 -12.13 -18.82 -6.31
CA LYS A 93 -11.88 -19.37 -4.97
C LYS A 93 -10.73 -18.65 -4.28
N ALA A 94 -9.62 -18.45 -4.97
CA ALA A 94 -8.47 -17.71 -4.44
C ALA A 94 -8.84 -16.28 -4.04
N PHE A 95 -9.56 -15.55 -4.89
CA PHE A 95 -10.03 -14.19 -4.58
C PHE A 95 -10.93 -14.15 -3.34
N THR A 96 -11.91 -15.05 -3.28
CA THR A 96 -12.84 -15.12 -2.15
C THR A 96 -12.10 -15.44 -0.84
N GLN A 97 -11.18 -16.42 -0.86
CA GLN A 97 -10.39 -16.77 0.33
C GLN A 97 -9.49 -15.62 0.78
N SER A 98 -8.86 -14.92 -0.16
CA SER A 98 -8.01 -13.75 0.17
C SER A 98 -8.82 -12.63 0.80
N PHE A 99 -10.04 -12.39 0.33
CA PHE A 99 -10.94 -11.40 0.93
C PHE A 99 -11.31 -11.75 2.36
N PHE A 100 -11.63 -13.03 2.62
CA PHE A 100 -11.93 -13.52 3.98
C PHE A 100 -10.72 -13.48 4.92
N ILE A 101 -9.51 -13.43 4.41
CA ILE A 101 -8.28 -13.25 5.21
C ILE A 101 -7.98 -11.76 5.39
N ALA A 102 -8.08 -10.96 4.32
CA ALA A 102 -7.71 -9.55 4.35
C ALA A 102 -8.59 -8.71 5.28
N VAL A 103 -9.92 -8.92 5.25
CA VAL A 103 -10.86 -8.13 6.05
C VAL A 103 -10.66 -8.34 7.56
N PRO A 104 -10.64 -9.58 8.10
CA PRO A 104 -10.37 -9.79 9.52
C PRO A 104 -8.97 -9.32 9.93
N LEU A 105 -7.95 -9.53 9.08
CA LEU A 105 -6.61 -9.04 9.33
C LEU A 105 -6.59 -7.51 9.44
N GLY A 106 -7.22 -6.80 8.52
CA GLY A 106 -7.35 -5.35 8.56
C GLY A 106 -8.04 -4.86 9.85
N ILE A 107 -9.13 -5.51 10.24
CA ILE A 107 -9.85 -5.18 11.48
C ILE A 107 -8.96 -5.41 12.72
N ILE A 108 -8.29 -6.56 12.80
CA ILE A 108 -7.40 -6.90 13.92
C ILE A 108 -6.27 -5.88 14.03
N LEU A 109 -5.63 -5.55 12.91
CA LEU A 109 -4.56 -4.57 12.87
C LEU A 109 -5.06 -3.18 13.29
N THR A 110 -6.22 -2.76 12.80
CA THR A 110 -6.87 -1.51 13.23
C THR A 110 -7.09 -1.47 14.74
N LEU A 111 -7.66 -2.53 15.31
CA LEU A 111 -7.91 -2.60 16.75
C LEU A 111 -6.62 -2.55 17.57
N ILE A 112 -5.59 -3.29 17.18
CA ILE A 112 -4.28 -3.27 17.83
C ILE A 112 -3.71 -1.84 17.79
N PHE A 113 -3.79 -1.16 16.66
CA PHE A 113 -3.26 0.21 16.55
C PHE A 113 -4.06 1.24 17.32
N LEU A 114 -5.37 1.12 17.41
CA LEU A 114 -6.19 2.01 18.23
C LEU A 114 -5.90 1.83 19.73
N VAL A 115 -5.72 0.59 20.18
CA VAL A 115 -5.45 0.29 21.60
C VAL A 115 -4.03 0.67 21.99
N PHE A 116 -3.06 0.44 21.12
CA PHE A 116 -1.64 0.66 21.39
C PHE A 116 -1.06 1.92 20.74
N SER A 117 -1.92 2.84 20.29
CA SER A 117 -1.51 4.06 19.56
C SER A 117 -0.46 4.89 20.33
N GLU A 118 -0.67 5.09 21.62
CA GLU A 118 0.26 5.87 22.47
C GLU A 118 1.62 5.18 22.61
N GLN A 119 1.63 3.86 22.83
CA GLN A 119 2.86 3.09 22.95
C GLN A 119 3.66 3.07 21.65
N ILE A 120 2.96 2.93 20.52
CA ILE A 120 3.58 2.92 19.20
C ILE A 120 4.21 4.27 18.90
N ILE A 121 3.51 5.37 19.17
CA ILE A 121 4.02 6.72 18.92
C ILE A 121 5.21 7.02 19.85
N ASN A 122 5.16 6.63 21.11
CA ASN A 122 6.28 6.79 22.04
C ASN A 122 7.52 5.98 21.65
N LEU A 123 7.32 4.82 21.00
CA LEU A 123 8.41 3.99 20.50
C LEU A 123 9.09 4.60 19.25
N VAL A 124 8.30 5.21 18.38
CA VAL A 124 8.75 5.75 17.09
C VAL A 124 9.29 7.17 17.24
N GLY A 125 8.66 7.99 18.08
CA GLY A 125 8.97 9.40 18.27
C GLY A 125 9.66 9.71 19.60
N ASN A 126 10.78 10.46 19.57
CA ASN A 126 11.35 11.05 20.78
C ASN A 126 10.46 12.23 21.19
N ALA A 127 9.71 12.08 22.29
CA ALA A 127 8.58 12.91 22.71
C ALA A 127 8.87 14.39 23.04
N LYS A 128 10.11 14.88 22.85
CA LYS A 128 10.48 16.23 23.32
C LYS A 128 9.98 17.39 22.45
N ASP A 129 9.73 17.14 21.15
CA ASP A 129 9.38 18.20 20.19
C ASP A 129 8.06 17.92 19.41
N ILE A 130 7.28 16.92 19.83
CA ILE A 130 6.10 16.46 19.12
C ILE A 130 4.85 16.70 19.96
N ASN A 131 3.81 17.24 19.37
CA ASN A 131 2.50 17.24 20.00
C ASN A 131 1.91 15.82 19.92
N LEU A 132 2.12 15.05 21.00
CA LEU A 132 1.71 13.64 21.10
C LEU A 132 0.22 13.44 20.81
N LYS A 133 -0.63 14.38 21.23
CA LYS A 133 -2.08 14.31 20.99
C LYS A 133 -2.42 14.40 19.51
N ASP A 134 -1.76 15.29 18.79
CA ASP A 134 -2.01 15.46 17.35
C ASP A 134 -1.49 14.24 16.56
N ALA A 135 -0.36 13.67 16.96
CA ALA A 135 0.19 12.46 16.36
C ALA A 135 -0.73 11.25 16.56
N ILE A 136 -1.26 11.05 17.78
CA ILE A 136 -2.23 9.99 18.09
C ILE A 136 -3.53 10.21 17.32
N LEU A 137 -4.04 11.43 17.28
CA LEU A 137 -5.26 11.76 16.56
C LEU A 137 -5.11 11.46 15.07
N TYR A 138 -4.01 11.90 14.46
CA TYR A 138 -3.71 11.65 13.05
C TYR A 138 -3.61 10.15 12.76
N GLN A 139 -2.83 9.41 13.56
CA GLN A 139 -2.68 7.96 13.43
C GLN A 139 -4.04 7.26 13.53
N ASN A 140 -4.84 7.57 14.54
CA ASN A 140 -6.13 6.92 14.75
C ASN A 140 -7.12 7.20 13.60
N MET A 141 -7.18 8.44 13.12
CA MET A 141 -8.01 8.80 11.96
C MET A 141 -7.62 8.02 10.70
N THR A 142 -6.31 7.86 10.47
CA THR A 142 -5.83 7.18 9.26
C THR A 142 -5.99 5.65 9.36
N VAL A 143 -5.78 5.08 10.55
CA VAL A 143 -5.90 3.62 10.78
C VAL A 143 -7.35 3.13 10.63
N ILE A 144 -8.35 3.95 10.91
CA ILE A 144 -9.77 3.62 10.69
C ILE A 144 -10.06 3.33 9.20
N GLY A 145 -9.29 3.90 8.28
CA GLY A 145 -9.41 3.62 6.85
C GLY A 145 -8.86 2.26 6.39
N PHE A 146 -8.08 1.55 7.18
CA PHE A 146 -7.43 0.30 6.77
C PHE A 146 -8.36 -0.88 6.42
N PRO A 147 -9.54 -1.06 7.03
CA PRO A 147 -10.45 -2.15 6.66
C PRO A 147 -11.14 -1.95 5.31
N PHE A 148 -11.09 -0.75 4.73
CA PHE A 148 -11.76 -0.36 3.50
C PHE A 148 -10.77 -0.10 2.36
#